data_c6e721b4d70f5c803f52afa77ec9ff16
#
_entry.id   c6e721b4d70f5c803f52afa77ec9ff16
#
_cell.length_a   1.000
_cell.length_b   1.000
_cell.length_c   1.000
_cell.angle_alpha   90.00
_cell.angle_beta   90.00
_cell.angle_gamma   90.00
#
_symmetry.space_group_name_H-M   'P 1'
#
loop_
_entity.id
_entity.type
_entity.pdbx_description
1 polymer ?
#
loop_
_entity_poly.entity_id
_entity_poly.type
_entity_poly.pdbx_seq_one_letter_code
_entity_poly.pdbx_strand_id
1 'polypeptide(L)'
;MYSNVKYVYGNHDNIKEVLNDLEIEKVDGILLDLGVSSYQLDEKSRGFSYIGNAELDMRMDQDQELTAKKVVNEYSEENLSKIIFEYGEERFARNIAKNICIYRKEKTIETTNQLVEIIEKSIPKAKQNDGHPAKRTFQAIRIEVNNEIKPLMNTVKDSIEVLNKNGRLVIITFHSLEDRAVKEAMIEAEGRCT
;
A
#
# COMPACT_ATOMS: atom_id res chain seq x y z
N MET A 1 20.21 -23.70 -1.30
CA MET A 1 19.36 -23.12 -0.23
C MET A 1 20.27 -22.92 0.98
N TYR A 2 20.31 -21.75 1.56
CA TYR A 2 21.18 -21.49 2.72
C TYR A 2 20.61 -22.22 3.95
N SER A 3 21.41 -23.00 4.64
CA SER A 3 20.99 -23.85 5.78
C SER A 3 20.59 -23.05 7.03
N ASN A 4 20.96 -21.77 7.06
CA ASN A 4 20.71 -20.83 8.17
C ASN A 4 19.53 -19.85 7.89
N VAL A 5 18.75 -20.07 6.83
CA VAL A 5 17.61 -19.22 6.47
C VAL A 5 16.33 -20.03 6.61
N LYS A 6 15.36 -19.46 7.34
CA LYS A 6 13.98 -19.94 7.42
C LYS A 6 13.07 -19.00 6.65
N TYR A 7 12.29 -19.52 5.73
CA TYR A 7 11.31 -18.77 4.96
C TYR A 7 9.93 -18.94 5.59
N VAL A 8 9.28 -17.84 5.88
CA VAL A 8 7.91 -17.81 6.40
C VAL A 8 7.06 -16.97 5.45
N TYR A 9 5.93 -17.51 5.02
CA TYR A 9 4.93 -16.75 4.28
C TYR A 9 4.00 -16.04 5.27
N GLY A 10 3.90 -14.71 5.14
CA GLY A 10 3.07 -13.91 6.04
C GLY A 10 3.24 -12.42 5.81
N ASN A 11 2.49 -11.64 6.57
CA ASN A 11 2.62 -10.18 6.59
C ASN A 11 3.54 -9.76 7.75
N HIS A 12 4.21 -8.64 7.61
CA HIS A 12 5.09 -8.07 8.64
C HIS A 12 4.36 -7.68 9.94
N ASP A 13 3.04 -7.48 9.91
CA ASP A 13 2.23 -7.20 11.09
C ASP A 13 2.09 -8.40 12.04
N ASN A 14 2.42 -9.61 11.57
CA ASN A 14 2.40 -10.84 12.36
C ASN A 14 3.79 -11.22 12.92
N ILE A 15 4.74 -10.27 13.00
CA ILE A 15 6.13 -10.57 13.38
C ILE A 15 6.25 -11.31 14.72
N LYS A 16 5.44 -10.97 15.72
CA LYS A 16 5.45 -11.65 17.02
C LYS A 16 4.97 -13.11 16.93
N GLU A 17 3.92 -13.36 16.16
CA GLU A 17 3.38 -14.70 15.94
C GLU A 17 4.40 -15.56 15.20
N VAL A 18 5.00 -15.02 14.14
CA VAL A 18 6.04 -15.70 13.37
C VAL A 18 7.24 -16.08 14.24
N LEU A 19 7.71 -15.17 15.10
CA LEU A 19 8.83 -15.46 16.00
C LEU A 19 8.45 -16.49 17.05
N ASN A 20 7.23 -16.41 17.60
CA ASN A 20 6.73 -17.39 18.57
C ASN A 20 6.64 -18.80 17.96
N ASP A 21 6.13 -18.93 16.74
CA ASP A 21 6.02 -20.22 16.03
C ASP A 21 7.40 -20.80 15.69
N LEU A 22 8.41 -19.96 15.58
CA LEU A 22 9.80 -20.36 15.38
C LEU A 22 10.54 -20.62 16.69
N GLU A 23 9.88 -20.47 17.85
CA GLU A 23 10.49 -20.55 19.20
C GLU A 23 11.64 -19.56 19.39
N ILE A 24 11.53 -18.36 18.78
CA ILE A 24 12.51 -17.27 18.88
C ILE A 24 11.92 -16.17 19.77
N GLU A 25 12.47 -16.00 20.95
CA GLU A 25 11.99 -15.01 21.92
C GLU A 25 12.40 -13.57 21.53
N LYS A 26 13.63 -13.38 21.05
CA LYS A 26 14.20 -12.08 20.69
C LYS A 26 15.14 -12.18 19.50
N VAL A 27 15.31 -11.06 18.80
CA VAL A 27 16.24 -10.93 17.66
C VAL A 27 17.17 -9.74 17.83
N ASP A 28 18.33 -9.77 17.16
CA ASP A 28 19.34 -8.71 17.22
C ASP A 28 19.14 -7.63 16.16
N GLY A 29 18.36 -7.92 15.12
CA GLY A 29 18.09 -6.96 14.06
C GLY A 29 16.84 -7.31 13.29
N ILE A 30 16.14 -6.27 12.84
CA ILE A 30 14.95 -6.35 11.97
C ILE A 30 15.14 -5.38 10.83
N LEU A 31 14.92 -5.84 9.60
CA LEU A 31 14.84 -5.01 8.41
C LEU A 31 13.43 -5.15 7.80
N LEU A 32 12.72 -4.03 7.71
CA LEU A 32 11.46 -3.94 6.98
C LEU A 32 11.70 -3.17 5.68
N ASP A 33 11.45 -3.82 4.54
CA ASP A 33 11.46 -3.20 3.22
C ASP A 33 10.01 -3.08 2.74
N LEU A 34 9.41 -1.90 2.96
CA LEU A 34 7.98 -1.67 2.77
C LEU A 34 7.60 -1.53 1.30
N GLY A 35 6.32 -1.63 1.03
CA GLY A 35 5.75 -1.44 -0.31
C GLY A 35 5.84 -2.68 -1.21
N VAL A 36 5.84 -2.44 -2.52
CA VAL A 36 5.80 -3.49 -3.55
C VAL A 36 7.19 -3.90 -4.01
N SER A 37 7.38 -5.18 -4.28
CA SER A 37 8.61 -5.68 -4.88
C SER A 37 8.71 -5.29 -6.36
N SER A 38 9.94 -5.22 -6.90
CA SER A 38 10.15 -5.02 -8.34
C SER A 38 9.41 -6.06 -9.18
N TYR A 39 9.39 -7.32 -8.74
CA TYR A 39 8.64 -8.38 -9.42
C TYR A 39 7.15 -8.09 -9.55
N GLN A 40 6.51 -7.55 -8.49
CA GLN A 40 5.08 -7.19 -8.53
C GLN A 40 4.80 -6.03 -9.49
N LEU A 41 5.74 -5.09 -9.65
CA LEU A 41 5.63 -3.98 -10.60
C LEU A 41 5.88 -4.42 -12.04
N ASP A 42 6.84 -5.31 -12.26
CA ASP A 42 7.28 -5.79 -13.58
C ASP A 42 6.29 -6.80 -14.17
N GLU A 43 5.66 -7.62 -13.31
CA GLU A 43 4.63 -8.58 -13.72
C GLU A 43 3.31 -7.86 -14.00
N LYS A 44 3.09 -7.51 -15.28
CA LYS A 44 1.96 -6.68 -15.71
C LYS A 44 0.59 -7.25 -15.33
N SER A 45 0.45 -8.59 -15.32
CA SER A 45 -0.81 -9.26 -14.94
C SER A 45 -1.28 -8.94 -13.54
N ARG A 46 -0.39 -8.50 -12.66
CA ARG A 46 -0.68 -8.14 -11.26
C ARG A 46 -1.40 -6.80 -11.10
N GLY A 47 -1.46 -5.96 -12.13
CA GLY A 47 -2.21 -4.70 -12.15
C GLY A 47 -1.65 -3.55 -11.27
N PHE A 48 -0.44 -3.66 -10.74
CA PHE A 48 0.19 -2.60 -9.94
C PHE A 48 0.62 -1.39 -10.77
N SER A 49 0.95 -1.61 -12.04
CA SER A 49 1.45 -0.57 -12.92
C SER A 49 0.32 0.16 -13.65
N TYR A 50 0.42 1.47 -13.72
CA TYR A 50 -0.39 2.31 -14.61
C TYR A 50 0.15 2.35 -16.06
N ILE A 51 1.26 1.67 -16.32
CA ILE A 51 1.84 1.51 -17.67
C ILE A 51 1.48 0.13 -18.20
N GLY A 52 0.78 0.10 -19.32
CA GLY A 52 0.29 -1.13 -19.92
C GLY A 52 -1.16 -1.45 -19.54
N ASN A 53 -1.70 -2.52 -20.12
CA ASN A 53 -3.08 -2.93 -19.91
C ASN A 53 -3.13 -4.27 -19.18
N ALA A 54 -3.68 -4.27 -17.98
CA ALA A 54 -3.81 -5.44 -17.12
C ALA A 54 -5.16 -5.43 -16.40
N GLU A 55 -5.54 -6.54 -15.78
CA GLU A 55 -6.67 -6.57 -14.85
C GLU A 55 -6.38 -5.69 -13.62
N LEU A 56 -7.41 -5.11 -13.05
CA LEU A 56 -7.33 -4.31 -11.82
C LEU A 56 -7.30 -5.22 -10.58
N ASP A 57 -6.15 -5.84 -10.33
CA ASP A 57 -5.95 -6.72 -9.16
C ASP A 57 -5.29 -5.96 -8.00
N MET A 58 -4.02 -5.63 -8.07
CA MET A 58 -3.19 -4.94 -7.10
C MET A 58 -3.03 -5.67 -5.74
N ARG A 59 -3.42 -6.94 -5.61
CA ARG A 59 -3.23 -7.70 -4.38
C ARG A 59 -1.78 -8.14 -4.22
N MET A 60 -1.18 -7.90 -3.08
CA MET A 60 0.11 -8.52 -2.71
C MET A 60 -0.09 -9.99 -2.37
N ASP A 61 -1.06 -10.29 -1.52
CA ASP A 61 -1.55 -11.63 -1.24
C ASP A 61 -2.72 -11.97 -2.17
N GLN A 62 -2.53 -12.95 -3.04
CA GLN A 62 -3.54 -13.34 -4.04
C GLN A 62 -4.73 -14.10 -3.45
N ASP A 63 -4.61 -14.57 -2.22
CA ASP A 63 -5.69 -15.29 -1.52
C ASP A 63 -6.70 -14.34 -0.87
N GLN A 64 -6.37 -13.05 -0.70
CA GLN A 64 -7.32 -12.06 -0.18
C GLN A 64 -8.43 -11.74 -1.19
N GLU A 65 -9.60 -11.35 -0.67
CA GLU A 65 -10.77 -11.09 -1.52
C GLU A 65 -10.81 -9.70 -2.17
N LEU A 66 -10.24 -8.67 -1.49
CA LEU A 66 -10.31 -7.29 -1.96
C LEU A 66 -9.31 -7.05 -3.09
N THR A 67 -9.82 -6.65 -4.25
CA THR A 67 -9.04 -6.29 -5.44
C THR A 67 -9.23 -4.82 -5.79
N ALA A 68 -8.33 -4.24 -6.58
CA ALA A 68 -8.52 -2.90 -7.13
C ALA A 68 -9.82 -2.79 -7.95
N LYS A 69 -10.21 -3.85 -8.65
CA LYS A 69 -11.49 -3.94 -9.38
C LYS A 69 -12.68 -3.77 -8.43
N LYS A 70 -12.70 -4.46 -7.28
CA LYS A 70 -13.75 -4.29 -6.26
C LYS A 70 -13.77 -2.86 -5.71
N VAL A 71 -12.61 -2.30 -5.36
CA VAL A 71 -12.52 -0.92 -4.85
C VAL A 71 -13.16 0.07 -5.82
N VAL A 72 -12.77 0.08 -7.10
CA VAL A 72 -13.28 1.08 -8.06
C VAL A 72 -14.74 0.86 -8.45
N ASN A 73 -15.23 -0.39 -8.44
CA ASN A 73 -16.59 -0.68 -8.88
C ASN A 73 -17.64 -0.71 -7.76
N GLU A 74 -17.24 -1.00 -6.51
CA GLU A 74 -18.18 -1.23 -5.42
C GLU A 74 -18.19 -0.12 -4.35
N TYR A 75 -17.06 0.57 -4.14
CA TYR A 75 -16.99 1.63 -3.11
C TYR A 75 -17.91 2.82 -3.47
N SER A 76 -18.47 3.47 -2.44
CA SER A 76 -19.20 4.71 -2.62
C SER A 76 -18.29 5.83 -3.16
N GLU A 77 -18.87 6.84 -3.81
CA GLU A 77 -18.14 8.02 -4.28
C GLU A 77 -17.38 8.70 -3.14
N GLU A 78 -18.01 8.76 -1.96
CA GLU A 78 -17.42 9.34 -0.75
C GLU A 78 -16.18 8.54 -0.30
N ASN A 79 -16.28 7.20 -0.20
CA ASN A 79 -15.17 6.34 0.18
C ASN A 79 -14.04 6.38 -0.85
N LEU A 80 -14.34 6.37 -2.16
CA LEU A 80 -13.34 6.55 -3.21
C LEU A 80 -12.61 7.88 -3.06
N SER A 81 -13.36 8.97 -2.90
CA SER A 81 -12.79 10.30 -2.71
C SER A 81 -11.88 10.35 -1.47
N LYS A 82 -12.31 9.72 -0.38
CA LYS A 82 -11.56 9.66 0.86
C LYS A 82 -10.23 8.94 0.68
N ILE A 83 -10.22 7.70 0.17
CA ILE A 83 -8.98 6.94 0.01
C ILE A 83 -8.03 7.60 -1.00
N ILE A 84 -8.55 8.15 -2.10
CA ILE A 84 -7.73 8.84 -3.11
C ILE A 84 -7.10 10.10 -2.51
N PHE A 85 -7.79 10.81 -1.63
CA PHE A 85 -7.25 11.98 -0.95
C PHE A 85 -6.26 11.59 0.15
N GLU A 86 -6.63 10.68 1.05
CA GLU A 86 -5.83 10.31 2.22
C GLU A 86 -4.59 9.49 1.84
N TYR A 87 -4.72 8.50 0.96
CA TYR A 87 -3.62 7.59 0.59
C TYR A 87 -2.87 8.01 -0.68
N GLY A 88 -3.51 8.79 -1.54
CA GLY A 88 -2.87 9.33 -2.75
C GLY A 88 -2.35 10.75 -2.58
N GLU A 89 -2.77 11.46 -1.53
CA GLU A 89 -2.55 12.91 -1.41
C GLU A 89 -2.95 13.66 -2.69
N GLU A 90 -4.03 13.16 -3.35
CA GLU A 90 -4.50 13.64 -4.65
C GLU A 90 -5.53 14.77 -4.49
N ARG A 91 -5.21 15.94 -4.98
CA ARG A 91 -6.07 17.14 -4.87
C ARG A 91 -7.37 17.03 -5.66
N PHE A 92 -7.37 16.25 -6.74
CA PHE A 92 -8.53 16.03 -7.60
C PHE A 92 -9.35 14.80 -7.19
N ALA A 93 -9.14 14.27 -5.99
CA ALA A 93 -9.77 13.04 -5.49
C ALA A 93 -11.30 13.02 -5.69
N ARG A 94 -12.00 14.12 -5.38
CA ARG A 94 -13.46 14.22 -5.55
C ARG A 94 -13.88 14.08 -7.01
N ASN A 95 -13.16 14.74 -7.93
CA ASN A 95 -13.47 14.68 -9.35
C ASN A 95 -13.18 13.31 -9.95
N ILE A 96 -12.07 12.68 -9.53
CA ILE A 96 -11.71 11.32 -9.93
C ILE A 96 -12.77 10.34 -9.44
N ALA A 97 -13.14 10.36 -8.16
CA ALA A 97 -14.15 9.49 -7.58
C ALA A 97 -15.52 9.64 -8.29
N LYS A 98 -15.95 10.88 -8.54
CA LYS A 98 -17.17 11.17 -9.29
C LYS A 98 -17.14 10.54 -10.69
N ASN A 99 -16.04 10.72 -11.44
CA ASN A 99 -15.92 10.20 -12.80
C ASN A 99 -15.83 8.67 -12.83
N ILE A 100 -15.17 8.04 -11.86
CA ILE A 100 -15.21 6.59 -11.67
C ILE A 100 -16.66 6.13 -11.48
N CYS A 101 -17.42 6.78 -10.59
CA CYS A 101 -18.82 6.44 -10.33
C CYS A 101 -19.74 6.67 -11.53
N ILE A 102 -19.48 7.67 -12.35
CA ILE A 102 -20.22 7.90 -13.60
C ILE A 102 -19.92 6.79 -14.60
N TYR A 103 -18.65 6.52 -14.85
CA TYR A 103 -18.22 5.52 -15.84
C TYR A 103 -18.74 4.11 -15.52
N ARG A 104 -18.64 3.67 -14.25
CA ARG A 104 -19.04 2.31 -13.86
C ARG A 104 -20.55 2.06 -13.93
N LYS A 105 -21.39 3.11 -14.01
CA LYS A 105 -22.84 2.96 -14.25
C LYS A 105 -23.13 2.44 -15.66
N GLU A 106 -22.27 2.74 -16.62
CA GLU A 106 -22.43 2.33 -18.01
C GLU A 106 -21.66 1.02 -18.30
N LYS A 107 -20.45 0.91 -17.75
CA LYS A 107 -19.56 -0.22 -17.98
C LYS A 107 -18.64 -0.45 -16.81
N THR A 108 -18.55 -1.69 -16.35
CA THR A 108 -17.59 -2.12 -15.31
C THR A 108 -16.17 -1.74 -15.70
N ILE A 109 -15.41 -1.20 -14.74
CA ILE A 109 -13.99 -0.88 -14.93
C ILE A 109 -13.20 -2.16 -14.63
N GLU A 110 -12.58 -2.73 -15.66
CA GLU A 110 -11.91 -4.04 -15.55
C GLU A 110 -10.40 -3.93 -15.62
N THR A 111 -9.90 -2.91 -16.34
CA THR A 111 -8.47 -2.83 -16.65
C THR A 111 -7.81 -1.55 -16.15
N THR A 112 -6.50 -1.62 -15.98
CA THR A 112 -5.67 -0.48 -15.61
C THR A 112 -5.80 0.67 -16.60
N ASN A 113 -5.84 0.40 -17.91
CA ASN A 113 -5.99 1.44 -18.92
C ASN A 113 -7.32 2.19 -18.80
N GLN A 114 -8.43 1.49 -18.56
CA GLN A 114 -9.72 2.14 -18.35
C GLN A 114 -9.69 3.10 -17.17
N LEU A 115 -9.07 2.67 -16.06
CA LEU A 115 -8.91 3.51 -14.88
C LEU A 115 -8.00 4.72 -15.18
N VAL A 116 -6.88 4.53 -15.87
CA VAL A 116 -5.98 5.63 -16.30
C VAL A 116 -6.72 6.66 -17.11
N GLU A 117 -7.49 6.26 -18.13
CA GLU A 117 -8.27 7.19 -18.96
C GLU A 117 -9.28 8.02 -18.14
N ILE A 118 -9.93 7.40 -17.15
CA ILE A 118 -10.87 8.11 -16.27
C ILE A 118 -10.13 9.15 -15.44
N ILE A 119 -8.97 8.78 -14.89
CA ILE A 119 -8.13 9.68 -14.06
C ILE A 119 -7.64 10.86 -14.91
N GLU A 120 -7.12 10.60 -16.10
CA GLU A 120 -6.62 11.65 -17.00
C GLU A 120 -7.71 12.66 -17.40
N LYS A 121 -8.93 12.17 -17.67
CA LYS A 121 -10.08 13.02 -17.95
C LYS A 121 -10.56 13.83 -16.72
N SER A 122 -10.22 13.36 -15.52
CA SER A 122 -10.60 13.99 -14.25
C SER A 122 -9.67 15.10 -13.80
N ILE A 123 -8.45 15.17 -14.31
CA ILE A 123 -7.42 16.12 -13.94
C ILE A 123 -7.23 17.12 -15.08
N PRO A 124 -7.29 18.46 -14.82
CA PRO A 124 -7.03 19.44 -15.86
C PRO A 124 -5.64 19.26 -16.50
N LYS A 125 -5.55 19.31 -17.83
CA LYS A 125 -4.28 19.09 -18.58
C LYS A 125 -3.12 19.94 -18.05
N ALA A 126 -3.37 21.19 -17.69
CA ALA A 126 -2.38 22.09 -17.12
C ALA A 126 -1.81 21.64 -15.75
N LYS A 127 -2.43 20.64 -15.10
CA LYS A 127 -2.04 20.08 -13.80
C LYS A 127 -1.48 18.66 -13.88
N GLN A 128 -1.29 18.13 -15.09
CA GLN A 128 -0.72 16.81 -15.33
C GLN A 128 0.80 16.81 -15.55
N ASN A 129 1.49 17.94 -15.25
CA ASN A 129 2.91 18.12 -15.57
C ASN A 129 3.87 17.53 -14.52
N ASP A 130 3.38 17.14 -13.34
CA ASP A 130 4.20 16.60 -12.24
C ASP A 130 4.20 15.07 -12.23
N GLY A 131 4.67 14.44 -13.31
CA GLY A 131 4.66 12.99 -13.46
C GLY A 131 3.34 12.44 -14.01
N HIS A 132 3.19 11.12 -14.00
CA HIS A 132 2.01 10.48 -14.57
C HIS A 132 0.77 10.75 -13.69
N PRO A 133 -0.35 11.25 -14.26
CA PRO A 133 -1.53 11.68 -13.49
C PRO A 133 -2.19 10.53 -12.67
N ALA A 134 -2.07 9.28 -13.13
CA ALA A 134 -2.60 8.14 -12.42
C ALA A 134 -1.76 7.69 -11.20
N LYS A 135 -0.51 8.15 -11.07
CA LYS A 135 0.43 7.66 -10.04
C LYS A 135 -0.17 7.68 -8.63
N ARG A 136 -0.74 8.82 -8.22
CA ARG A 136 -1.29 9.01 -6.87
C ARG A 136 -2.53 8.18 -6.61
N THR A 137 -3.42 8.08 -7.61
CA THR A 137 -4.64 7.27 -7.49
C THR A 137 -4.32 5.78 -7.45
N PHE A 138 -3.37 5.29 -8.25
CA PHE A 138 -2.90 3.91 -8.20
C PHE A 138 -2.27 3.58 -6.85
N GLN A 139 -1.43 4.47 -6.31
CA GLN A 139 -0.88 4.32 -4.95
C GLN A 139 -2.01 4.22 -3.91
N ALA A 140 -3.02 5.09 -3.99
CA ALA A 140 -4.13 5.09 -3.03
C ALA A 140 -4.93 3.79 -3.05
N ILE A 141 -5.25 3.29 -4.25
CA ILE A 141 -5.99 2.03 -4.41
C ILE A 141 -5.13 0.85 -3.93
N ARG A 142 -3.84 0.83 -4.25
CA ARG A 142 -2.90 -0.20 -3.78
C ARG A 142 -2.84 -0.26 -2.25
N ILE A 143 -2.68 0.88 -1.60
CA ILE A 143 -2.65 1.00 -0.14
C ILE A 143 -3.95 0.49 0.48
N GLU A 144 -5.11 0.83 -0.10
CA GLU A 144 -6.40 0.34 0.38
C GLU A 144 -6.54 -1.16 0.20
N VAL A 145 -6.21 -1.69 -0.98
CA VAL A 145 -6.29 -3.14 -1.28
C VAL A 145 -5.45 -3.95 -0.31
N ASN A 146 -4.22 -3.50 0.00
CA ASN A 146 -3.26 -4.26 0.79
C ASN A 146 -3.19 -3.84 2.26
N ASN A 147 -4.03 -2.88 2.67
CA ASN A 147 -4.05 -2.36 4.05
C ASN A 147 -2.66 -1.96 4.57
N GLU A 148 -1.86 -1.27 3.73
CA GLU A 148 -0.43 -1.07 3.97
C GLU A 148 -0.12 -0.14 5.17
N ILE A 149 -0.98 0.82 5.47
CA ILE A 149 -0.67 1.88 6.46
C ILE A 149 -1.22 1.57 7.85
N LYS A 150 -2.46 1.04 7.94
CA LYS A 150 -3.12 0.86 9.24
C LYS A 150 -2.35 -0.02 10.24
N PRO A 151 -1.76 -1.17 9.83
CA PRO A 151 -1.01 -2.02 10.76
C PRO A 151 0.40 -1.50 11.07
N LEU A 152 0.93 -0.55 10.28
CA LEU A 152 2.35 -0.19 10.30
C LEU A 152 2.82 0.34 11.67
N MET A 153 2.01 1.14 12.36
CA MET A 153 2.35 1.62 13.71
C MET A 153 2.53 0.46 14.71
N ASN A 154 1.61 -0.51 14.67
CA ASN A 154 1.70 -1.68 15.54
C ASN A 154 2.89 -2.56 15.16
N THR A 155 3.14 -2.76 13.86
CA THR A 155 4.32 -3.50 13.37
C THR A 155 5.63 -2.90 13.90
N VAL A 156 5.75 -1.57 13.90
CA VAL A 156 6.95 -0.90 14.44
C VAL A 156 7.09 -1.14 15.94
N LYS A 157 5.99 -1.00 16.71
CA LYS A 157 5.98 -1.26 18.16
C LYS A 157 6.34 -2.72 18.46
N ASP A 158 5.71 -3.66 17.79
CA ASP A 158 5.97 -5.10 17.94
C ASP A 158 7.42 -5.45 17.57
N SER A 159 7.94 -4.84 16.50
CA SER A 159 9.35 -4.98 16.13
C SER A 159 10.30 -4.51 17.22
N ILE A 160 10.00 -3.38 17.86
CA ILE A 160 10.83 -2.86 18.97
C ILE A 160 10.76 -3.81 20.19
N GLU A 161 9.58 -4.34 20.50
CA GLU A 161 9.40 -5.24 21.63
C GLU A 161 10.15 -6.56 21.49
N VAL A 162 10.30 -7.09 20.28
CA VAL A 162 11.02 -8.36 20.03
C VAL A 162 12.53 -8.20 19.81
N LEU A 163 13.06 -6.97 19.86
CA LEU A 163 14.50 -6.74 19.79
C LEU A 163 15.22 -7.03 21.12
N ASN A 164 16.41 -7.59 21.01
CA ASN A 164 17.37 -7.65 22.09
C ASN A 164 17.85 -6.25 22.49
N LYS A 165 18.38 -6.13 23.69
CA LYS A 165 19.09 -4.90 24.12
C LYS A 165 20.24 -4.60 23.12
N ASN A 166 20.28 -3.38 22.62
CA ASN A 166 21.18 -2.91 21.57
C ASN A 166 20.89 -3.49 20.15
N GLY A 167 19.77 -4.17 19.95
CA GLY A 167 19.29 -4.56 18.63
C GLY A 167 19.05 -3.36 17.70
N ARG A 168 18.88 -3.61 16.42
CA ARG A 168 18.65 -2.57 15.40
C ARG A 168 17.37 -2.84 14.63
N LEU A 169 16.52 -1.83 14.53
CA LEU A 169 15.38 -1.81 13.61
C LEU A 169 15.71 -0.85 12.46
N VAL A 170 15.63 -1.36 11.24
CA VAL A 170 15.81 -0.58 10.01
C VAL A 170 14.54 -0.71 9.18
N ILE A 171 13.98 0.41 8.74
CA ILE A 171 12.76 0.44 7.92
C ILE A 171 13.02 1.31 6.69
N ILE A 172 12.77 0.74 5.51
CA ILE A 172 12.85 1.43 4.24
C ILE A 172 11.43 1.82 3.84
N THR A 173 11.20 3.12 3.61
CA THR A 173 9.92 3.69 3.21
C THR A 173 10.04 4.30 1.81
N PHE A 174 8.96 4.22 1.00
CA PHE A 174 8.95 4.69 -0.39
C PHE A 174 8.05 5.90 -0.61
N HIS A 175 7.17 6.22 0.34
CA HIS A 175 6.29 7.38 0.25
C HIS A 175 6.01 8.03 1.61
N SER A 176 5.48 9.27 1.55
CA SER A 176 5.25 10.15 2.70
C SER A 176 4.40 9.55 3.82
N LEU A 177 3.42 8.71 3.49
CA LEU A 177 2.52 8.11 4.49
C LEU A 177 3.22 7.05 5.32
N GLU A 178 4.02 6.18 4.68
CA GLU A 178 4.85 5.20 5.39
C GLU A 178 5.86 5.92 6.31
N ASP A 179 6.58 6.90 5.76
CA ASP A 179 7.59 7.67 6.51
C ASP A 179 6.97 8.35 7.73
N ARG A 180 5.78 8.94 7.58
CA ARG A 180 5.04 9.57 8.68
C ARG A 180 4.64 8.56 9.75
N ALA A 181 4.01 7.44 9.36
CA ALA A 181 3.57 6.41 10.29
C ALA A 181 4.74 5.80 11.07
N VAL A 182 5.86 5.52 10.40
CA VAL A 182 7.08 4.99 11.03
C VAL A 182 7.66 6.00 12.02
N LYS A 183 7.78 7.27 11.63
CA LYS A 183 8.29 8.33 12.53
C LYS A 183 7.42 8.53 13.75
N GLU A 184 6.10 8.57 13.59
CA GLU A 184 5.15 8.69 14.69
C GLU A 184 5.30 7.51 15.67
N ALA A 185 5.37 6.27 15.17
CA ALA A 185 5.57 5.08 15.99
C ALA A 185 6.92 5.09 16.73
N MET A 186 8.00 5.54 16.08
CA MET A 186 9.32 5.67 16.71
C MET A 186 9.34 6.73 17.80
N ILE A 187 8.73 7.90 17.58
CA ILE A 187 8.63 9.00 18.56
C ILE A 187 7.82 8.53 19.79
N GLU A 188 6.71 7.83 19.56
CA GLU A 188 5.90 7.28 20.66
C GLU A 188 6.70 6.25 21.48
N ALA A 189 7.47 5.39 20.82
CA ALA A 189 8.32 4.39 21.49
C ALA A 189 9.47 5.03 22.32
N GLU A 190 9.96 6.22 21.93
CA GLU A 190 10.92 7.00 22.70
C GLU A 190 10.31 7.67 23.95
N GLY A 191 8.99 7.59 24.15
CA GLY A 191 8.27 8.24 25.24
C GLY A 191 8.17 9.77 25.10
N ARG A 192 8.37 10.30 23.90
CA ARG A 192 8.13 11.71 23.57
C ARG A 192 6.64 11.92 23.26
N CYS A 193 6.04 12.95 23.86
CA CYS A 193 4.71 13.41 23.46
C CYS A 193 4.76 13.93 22.02
N THR A 194 3.84 13.47 21.20
CA THR A 194 3.56 13.99 19.84
C THR A 194 2.63 15.19 19.91
#